data_00bf2d4dab4e2a5261a3851b55753b5c
#
_entry.id   00bf2d4dab4e2a5261a3851b55753b5c
#
_cell.length_a   1.000
_cell.length_b   1.000
_cell.length_c   1.000
_cell.angle_alpha   90.00
_cell.angle_beta   90.00
_cell.angle_gamma   90.00
#
_symmetry.space_group_name_H-M   'P 1'
#
loop_
_entity.id
_entity.type
_entity.pdbx_description
1 polymer ?
#
loop_
_entity_poly.entity_id
_entity_poly.type
_entity_poly.pdbx_seq_one_letter_code
_entity_poly.pdbx_strand_id
1 'polypeptide(L)'
;MKVIDLAKSQQPAEYIEGTEWDRVTQDYIRQYKKILDAEQCRTIIAAANYGRWEEVTHNDTRMCDVSVITSRALDKILFGAFGGMLKLYASDFWRAASMNTDTGYTVVRYSPSDHCPIHHEPVGSGIRAMINLSECDGGELQFFGKEKVDSSVGTGTIFPSSFMFPYEILPVTEGYRYYVSTNFK
;
A
#
# COMPACT_ATOMS: atom_id res chain seq x y z
N MET A 1 -30.95 -5.79 -13.55
CA MET A 1 -29.50 -5.78 -13.85
C MET A 1 -29.16 -7.12 -14.47
N LYS A 2 -28.65 -7.18 -15.70
CA LYS A 2 -28.26 -8.45 -16.32
C LYS A 2 -26.80 -8.70 -15.99
N VAL A 3 -26.50 -9.83 -15.38
CA VAL A 3 -25.12 -10.28 -15.15
C VAL A 3 -24.56 -10.80 -16.46
N ILE A 4 -23.38 -10.29 -16.87
CA ILE A 4 -22.69 -10.77 -18.07
C ILE A 4 -21.96 -12.06 -17.69
N ASP A 5 -22.29 -13.15 -18.40
CA ASP A 5 -21.59 -14.43 -18.25
C ASP A 5 -20.30 -14.38 -19.08
N LEU A 6 -19.19 -14.05 -18.41
CA LEU A 6 -17.86 -13.92 -19.05
C LEU A 6 -17.38 -15.22 -19.69
N ALA A 7 -17.86 -16.39 -19.23
CA ALA A 7 -17.51 -17.69 -19.81
C ALA A 7 -18.16 -17.90 -21.20
N LYS A 8 -19.19 -17.12 -21.54
CA LYS A 8 -19.89 -17.15 -22.84
C LYS A 8 -19.59 -15.97 -23.71
N SER A 9 -18.73 -15.04 -23.28
CA SER A 9 -18.30 -13.92 -24.11
C SER A 9 -17.44 -14.46 -25.27
N GLN A 10 -17.75 -14.02 -26.47
CA GLN A 10 -16.97 -14.34 -27.68
C GLN A 10 -15.54 -13.83 -27.54
N GLN A 11 -14.61 -14.41 -28.31
CA GLN A 11 -13.17 -14.17 -28.28
C GLN A 11 -12.82 -12.71 -27.96
N PRO A 12 -11.89 -12.48 -27.04
CA PRO A 12 -11.41 -11.15 -26.73
C PRO A 12 -10.85 -10.52 -28.02
N ALA A 13 -11.10 -9.22 -28.17
CA ALA A 13 -10.40 -8.42 -29.17
C ALA A 13 -8.90 -8.63 -29.00
N GLU A 14 -8.18 -8.69 -30.12
CA GLU A 14 -6.72 -8.89 -30.12
C GLU A 14 -6.06 -7.76 -29.32
N TYR A 15 -5.33 -8.13 -28.26
CA TYR A 15 -4.61 -7.17 -27.42
C TYR A 15 -3.45 -6.59 -28.24
N ILE A 16 -3.41 -5.28 -28.37
CA ILE A 16 -2.29 -4.60 -29.01
C ILE A 16 -1.20 -4.35 -27.98
N GLU A 17 -0.14 -5.15 -28.04
CA GLU A 17 1.00 -5.07 -27.14
C GLU A 17 1.76 -3.74 -27.32
N GLY A 18 2.17 -3.11 -26.22
CA GLY A 18 3.04 -1.93 -26.24
C GLY A 18 2.35 -0.59 -26.50
N THR A 19 1.06 -0.46 -26.20
CA THR A 19 0.37 0.82 -26.24
C THR A 19 0.79 1.70 -25.04
N GLU A 20 0.76 3.03 -25.25
CA GLU A 20 1.09 4.06 -24.23
C GLU A 20 0.30 3.93 -22.90
N TRP A 21 -0.80 3.17 -22.89
CA TRP A 21 -1.67 2.94 -21.75
C TRP A 21 -0.98 2.22 -20.58
N ASP A 22 -0.03 1.33 -20.85
CA ASP A 22 0.74 0.64 -19.80
C ASP A 22 1.63 1.61 -19.02
N ARG A 23 2.13 2.66 -19.66
CA ARG A 23 2.88 3.74 -19.01
C ARG A 23 1.97 4.62 -18.16
N VAL A 24 0.81 4.99 -18.65
CA VAL A 24 -0.12 5.90 -17.97
C VAL A 24 -0.56 5.32 -16.63
N THR A 25 -0.80 4.00 -16.54
CA THR A 25 -1.21 3.38 -15.28
C THR A 25 -0.09 3.43 -14.24
N GLN A 26 1.16 3.17 -14.63
CA GLN A 26 2.33 3.27 -13.75
C GLN A 26 2.55 4.71 -13.26
N ASP A 27 2.25 5.71 -14.07
CA ASP A 27 2.38 7.12 -13.72
C ASP A 27 1.50 7.54 -12.53
N TYR A 28 0.43 6.81 -12.22
CA TYR A 28 -0.39 7.06 -11.04
C TYR A 28 0.18 6.48 -9.74
N ILE A 29 1.25 5.69 -9.80
CA ILE A 29 1.98 5.21 -8.62
C ILE A 29 3.11 6.20 -8.36
N ARG A 30 3.07 6.89 -7.24
CA ARG A 30 4.10 7.87 -6.87
C ARG A 30 4.84 7.43 -5.63
N GLN A 31 6.15 7.68 -5.65
CA GLN A 31 7.01 7.46 -4.49
C GLN A 31 7.68 8.77 -4.06
N TYR A 32 7.72 8.96 -2.76
CA TYR A 32 8.37 10.11 -2.13
C TYR A 32 9.35 9.63 -1.07
N LYS A 33 10.62 10.07 -1.16
CA LYS A 33 11.67 9.71 -0.20
C LYS A 33 11.63 10.61 1.03
N LYS A 34 12.13 10.09 2.16
CA LYS A 34 12.28 10.86 3.41
C LYS A 34 10.97 11.46 3.93
N ILE A 35 9.89 10.73 3.79
CA ILE A 35 8.58 11.11 4.36
C ILE A 35 8.62 11.01 5.89
N LEU A 36 9.29 9.97 6.40
CA LEU A 36 9.65 9.81 7.81
C LEU A 36 11.17 9.63 7.91
N ASP A 37 11.76 10.16 8.96
CA ASP A 37 13.15 9.86 9.28
C ASP A 37 13.29 8.50 10.01
N ALA A 38 14.53 8.01 10.14
CA ALA A 38 14.79 6.71 10.74
C ALA A 38 14.40 6.63 12.22
N GLU A 39 14.42 7.74 12.97
CA GLU A 39 14.01 7.78 14.37
C GLU A 39 12.49 7.68 14.50
N GLN A 40 11.76 8.42 13.66
CA GLN A 40 10.30 8.33 13.57
C GLN A 40 9.85 6.92 13.19
N CYS A 41 10.50 6.28 12.22
CA CYS A 41 10.21 4.90 11.83
C CYS A 41 10.39 3.93 13.01
N ARG A 42 11.53 4.01 13.72
CA ARG A 42 11.78 3.18 14.91
C ARG A 42 10.75 3.42 16.02
N THR A 43 10.37 4.68 16.25
CA THR A 43 9.37 5.04 17.27
C THR A 43 8.00 4.45 16.96
N ILE A 44 7.59 4.49 15.68
CA ILE A 44 6.31 3.89 15.22
C ILE A 44 6.35 2.37 15.41
N ILE A 45 7.44 1.70 15.01
CA ILE A 45 7.61 0.24 15.21
C ILE A 45 7.57 -0.11 16.69
N ALA A 46 8.29 0.63 17.54
CA ALA A 46 8.31 0.39 18.98
C ALA A 46 6.91 0.53 19.60
N ALA A 47 6.15 1.54 19.20
CA ALA A 47 4.78 1.73 19.67
C ALA A 47 3.84 0.61 19.22
N ALA A 48 3.95 0.16 17.97
CA ALA A 48 3.19 -0.97 17.47
C ALA A 48 3.54 -2.28 18.20
N ASN A 49 4.82 -2.51 18.50
CA ASN A 49 5.28 -3.67 19.26
C ASN A 49 4.87 -3.65 20.74
N TYR A 50 4.62 -2.46 21.29
CA TYR A 50 4.06 -2.32 22.63
C TYR A 50 2.54 -2.49 22.65
N GLY A 51 1.89 -2.28 21.51
CA GLY A 51 0.46 -2.44 21.31
C GLY A 51 0.02 -3.89 21.11
N ARG A 52 -1.23 -4.04 20.69
CA ARG A 52 -1.79 -5.36 20.35
C ARG A 52 -1.62 -5.61 18.84
N TRP A 53 -1.10 -6.79 18.52
CA TRP A 53 -1.09 -7.32 17.17
C TRP A 53 -2.29 -8.23 16.92
N GLU A 54 -2.89 -8.10 15.77
CA GLU A 54 -3.95 -8.98 15.28
C GLU A 54 -3.45 -9.69 14.01
N GLU A 55 -3.56 -11.01 14.00
CA GLU A 55 -3.16 -11.82 12.83
C GLU A 55 -4.18 -11.66 11.71
N VAL A 56 -3.70 -11.49 10.49
CA VAL A 56 -4.51 -11.47 9.27
C VAL A 56 -4.24 -12.74 8.48
N THR A 57 -5.32 -13.44 8.14
CA THR A 57 -5.30 -14.67 7.35
C THR A 57 -6.13 -14.53 6.08
N HIS A 58 -5.79 -15.27 5.06
CA HIS A 58 -6.58 -15.44 3.85
C HIS A 58 -6.65 -16.90 3.48
N ASN A 59 -7.88 -17.48 3.35
CA ASN A 59 -8.09 -18.91 3.13
C ASN A 59 -7.29 -19.78 4.11
N ASP A 60 -7.38 -19.47 5.41
CA ASP A 60 -6.66 -20.14 6.50
C ASP A 60 -5.12 -20.08 6.42
N THR A 61 -4.59 -19.30 5.49
CA THR A 61 -3.14 -19.05 5.39
C THR A 61 -2.80 -17.72 6.04
N ARG A 62 -1.81 -17.72 6.94
CA ARG A 62 -1.28 -16.51 7.56
C ARG A 62 -0.69 -15.59 6.49
N MET A 63 -1.03 -14.31 6.59
CA MET A 63 -0.49 -13.26 5.71
C MET A 63 0.45 -12.30 6.46
N CYS A 64 -0.02 -11.73 7.56
CA CYS A 64 0.70 -10.69 8.30
C CYS A 64 0.06 -10.46 9.67
N ASP A 65 0.68 -9.57 10.45
CA ASP A 65 0.08 -8.99 11.65
C ASP A 65 -0.22 -7.51 11.42
N VAL A 66 -1.27 -7.02 12.05
CA VAL A 66 -1.66 -5.60 12.01
C VAL A 66 -1.79 -5.02 13.42
N SER A 67 -1.41 -3.76 13.58
CA SER A 67 -1.57 -3.00 14.82
C SER A 67 -2.05 -1.60 14.51
N VAL A 68 -3.18 -1.19 15.10
CA VAL A 68 -3.76 0.14 14.89
C VAL A 68 -3.05 1.15 15.79
N ILE A 69 -2.67 2.28 15.22
CA ILE A 69 -2.08 3.39 15.97
C ILE A 69 -3.16 4.13 16.75
N THR A 70 -3.05 4.10 18.08
CA THR A 70 -3.96 4.80 19.00
C THR A 70 -3.30 5.97 19.72
N SER A 71 -1.98 6.10 19.64
CA SER A 71 -1.22 7.19 20.24
C SER A 71 -1.50 8.51 19.52
N ARG A 72 -2.06 9.49 20.23
CA ARG A 72 -2.33 10.83 19.69
C ARG A 72 -1.08 11.56 19.18
N ALA A 73 0.08 11.30 19.80
CA ALA A 73 1.35 11.89 19.36
C ALA A 73 1.79 11.32 18.01
N LEU A 74 1.71 10.00 17.83
CA LEU A 74 2.04 9.33 16.57
C LEU A 74 1.00 9.63 15.49
N ASP A 75 -0.28 9.67 15.84
CA ASP A 75 -1.35 10.07 14.94
C ASP A 75 -1.05 11.44 14.30
N LYS A 76 -0.63 12.43 15.11
CA LYS A 76 -0.25 13.75 14.59
C LYS A 76 0.94 13.71 13.63
N ILE A 77 1.96 12.89 13.92
CA ILE A 77 3.13 12.73 13.04
C ILE A 77 2.70 12.10 11.72
N LEU A 78 1.92 11.03 11.79
CA LEU A 78 1.43 10.30 10.61
C LEU A 78 0.46 11.14 9.77
N PHE A 79 -0.42 11.90 10.43
CA PHE A 79 -1.30 12.86 9.73
C PHE A 79 -0.49 13.88 8.93
N GLY A 80 0.59 14.44 9.52
CA GLY A 80 1.48 15.34 8.81
C GLY A 80 2.21 14.67 7.63
N ALA A 81 2.74 13.48 7.84
CA ALA A 81 3.46 12.71 6.83
C ALA A 81 2.57 12.32 5.64
N PHE A 82 1.45 11.67 5.90
CA PHE A 82 0.51 11.23 4.88
C PHE A 82 -0.21 12.39 4.20
N GLY A 83 -0.57 13.45 4.95
CA GLY A 83 -1.15 14.66 4.40
C GLY A 83 -0.18 15.39 3.45
N GLY A 84 1.12 15.40 3.78
CA GLY A 84 2.18 15.89 2.90
C GLY A 84 2.27 15.09 1.59
N MET A 85 2.23 13.76 1.67
CA MET A 85 2.20 12.89 0.49
C MET A 85 0.98 13.14 -0.38
N LEU A 86 -0.21 13.22 0.23
CA LEU A 86 -1.46 13.49 -0.50
C LEU A 86 -1.41 14.86 -1.20
N LYS A 87 -0.87 15.89 -0.54
CA LYS A 87 -0.71 17.22 -1.13
C LYS A 87 0.19 17.20 -2.37
N LEU A 88 1.33 16.50 -2.30
CA LEU A 88 2.23 16.33 -3.45
C LEU A 88 1.54 15.53 -4.58
N TYR A 89 0.84 14.46 -4.22
CA TYR A 89 0.09 13.65 -5.18
C TYR A 89 -1.02 14.44 -5.87
N ALA A 90 -1.76 15.25 -5.12
CA ALA A 90 -2.83 16.10 -5.64
C ALA A 90 -2.33 17.24 -6.53
N SER A 91 -1.05 17.64 -6.45
CA SER A 91 -0.48 18.60 -7.39
C SER A 91 -0.36 18.05 -8.80
N ASP A 92 -0.15 16.75 -8.93
CA ASP A 92 -0.11 16.06 -10.23
C ASP A 92 -1.52 15.58 -10.64
N PHE A 93 -2.33 15.16 -9.66
CA PHE A 93 -3.65 14.55 -9.84
C PHE A 93 -4.71 15.34 -9.04
N TRP A 94 -5.13 16.48 -9.54
CA TRP A 94 -5.98 17.45 -8.81
C TRP A 94 -7.26 16.85 -8.19
N ARG A 95 -7.83 15.79 -8.77
CA ARG A 95 -8.99 15.08 -8.20
C ARG A 95 -8.69 14.38 -6.87
N ALA A 96 -7.44 14.05 -6.60
CA ALA A 96 -7.02 13.47 -5.33
C ALA A 96 -7.25 14.43 -4.14
N ALA A 97 -7.29 15.74 -4.37
CA ALA A 97 -7.56 16.74 -3.33
C ALA A 97 -8.95 16.60 -2.70
N SER A 98 -9.91 15.98 -3.39
CA SER A 98 -11.25 15.72 -2.84
C SER A 98 -11.29 14.50 -1.89
N MET A 99 -10.27 13.63 -1.93
CA MET A 99 -10.13 12.46 -1.08
C MET A 99 -9.25 12.82 0.13
N ASN A 100 -9.76 13.65 1.03
CA ASN A 100 -8.98 14.29 2.09
C ASN A 100 -9.26 13.77 3.50
N THR A 101 -9.99 12.69 3.62
CA THR A 101 -10.30 12.04 4.89
C THR A 101 -9.55 10.73 4.98
N ASP A 102 -8.65 10.59 5.95
CA ASP A 102 -7.95 9.33 6.21
C ASP A 102 -8.82 8.33 6.99
N THR A 103 -8.45 7.06 6.93
CA THR A 103 -9.14 5.97 7.65
C THR A 103 -8.44 5.58 8.95
N GLY A 104 -7.55 6.42 9.46
CA GLY A 104 -6.63 6.10 10.54
C GLY A 104 -5.40 5.35 10.05
N TYR A 105 -4.49 5.01 10.96
CA TYR A 105 -3.17 4.47 10.61
C TYR A 105 -2.98 3.06 11.18
N THR A 106 -2.58 2.15 10.31
CA THR A 106 -2.33 0.75 10.66
C THR A 106 -0.88 0.40 10.32
N VAL A 107 -0.15 -0.09 11.32
CA VAL A 107 1.16 -0.71 11.09
C VAL A 107 0.94 -2.16 10.73
N VAL A 108 1.61 -2.61 9.67
CA VAL A 108 1.57 -3.99 9.20
C VAL A 108 2.96 -4.59 9.34
N ARG A 109 3.03 -5.82 9.84
CA ARG A 109 4.25 -6.58 10.01
C ARG A 109 4.16 -7.90 9.27
N TYR A 110 5.18 -8.18 8.46
CA TYR A 110 5.42 -9.49 7.84
C TYR A 110 6.64 -10.13 8.49
N SER A 111 6.48 -11.34 8.96
CA SER A 111 7.56 -12.21 9.45
C SER A 111 8.20 -12.98 8.28
N PRO A 112 9.34 -13.65 8.48
CA PRO A 112 9.89 -14.55 7.47
C PRO A 112 8.85 -15.56 6.97
N SER A 113 8.78 -15.74 5.67
CA SER A 113 7.78 -16.51 4.90
C SER A 113 6.40 -15.87 4.75
N ASP A 114 6.05 -14.83 5.54
CA ASP A 114 4.81 -14.10 5.33
C ASP A 114 4.86 -13.34 3.99
N HIS A 115 3.70 -13.25 3.34
CA HIS A 115 3.52 -12.51 2.10
C HIS A 115 2.04 -12.12 1.95
N CYS A 116 1.75 -11.21 1.04
CA CYS A 116 0.38 -10.91 0.66
C CYS A 116 0.23 -11.17 -0.84
N PRO A 117 -0.60 -12.13 -1.26
CA PRO A 117 -0.79 -12.42 -2.67
C PRO A 117 -1.38 -11.22 -3.41
N ILE A 118 -1.23 -11.23 -4.73
CA ILE A 118 -1.72 -10.13 -5.57
C ILE A 118 -3.22 -9.90 -5.36
N HIS A 119 -3.57 -8.68 -5.04
CA HIS A 119 -4.94 -8.25 -4.73
C HIS A 119 -5.11 -6.77 -5.04
N HIS A 120 -6.32 -6.28 -4.89
CA HIS A 120 -6.65 -4.85 -4.90
C HIS A 120 -7.49 -4.50 -3.67
N GLU A 121 -7.48 -3.23 -3.28
CA GLU A 121 -8.31 -2.74 -2.20
C GLU A 121 -9.81 -2.85 -2.54
N PRO A 122 -10.68 -2.96 -1.52
CA PRO A 122 -12.12 -2.93 -1.72
C PRO A 122 -12.60 -1.69 -2.47
N VAL A 123 -13.67 -1.84 -3.22
CA VAL A 123 -14.31 -0.73 -3.94
C VAL A 123 -14.66 0.40 -2.97
N GLY A 124 -14.29 1.64 -3.33
CA GLY A 124 -14.53 2.83 -2.50
C GLY A 124 -13.41 3.17 -1.53
N SER A 125 -12.27 2.47 -1.58
CA SER A 125 -11.10 2.79 -0.74
C SER A 125 -10.36 4.07 -1.18
N GLY A 126 -10.63 4.60 -2.37
CA GLY A 126 -10.09 5.88 -2.85
C GLY A 126 -8.61 5.81 -3.22
N ILE A 127 -7.74 6.36 -2.39
CA ILE A 127 -6.28 6.37 -2.55
C ILE A 127 -5.64 5.64 -1.38
N ARG A 128 -4.72 4.71 -1.66
CA ARG A 128 -3.90 4.09 -0.63
C ARG A 128 -2.55 4.76 -0.55
N ALA A 129 -2.08 4.95 0.68
CA ALA A 129 -0.73 5.42 0.97
C ALA A 129 -0.06 4.50 1.98
N MET A 130 1.21 4.20 1.75
CA MET A 130 2.05 3.32 2.58
C MET A 130 3.40 3.98 2.79
N ILE A 131 3.97 3.88 4.00
CA ILE A 131 5.34 4.33 4.29
C ILE A 131 6.11 3.15 4.85
N ASN A 132 7.23 2.80 4.21
CA ASN A 132 8.09 1.72 4.67
C ASN A 132 8.86 2.12 5.93
N LEU A 133 8.86 1.26 6.96
CA LEU A 133 9.43 1.57 8.27
C LEU A 133 10.70 0.80 8.58
N SER A 134 10.97 -0.34 7.91
CA SER A 134 12.12 -1.20 8.17
C SER A 134 12.79 -1.65 6.89
N GLU A 135 14.02 -2.08 6.99
CA GLU A 135 14.71 -2.90 6.00
C GLU A 135 14.49 -4.37 6.31
N CYS A 136 14.41 -5.19 5.29
CA CYS A 136 14.37 -6.65 5.37
C CYS A 136 14.82 -7.23 4.02
N ASP A 137 15.14 -8.50 4.00
CA ASP A 137 15.40 -9.21 2.75
C ASP A 137 14.09 -9.82 2.23
N GLY A 138 13.80 -9.63 0.97
CA GLY A 138 12.48 -9.94 0.38
C GLY A 138 11.40 -8.93 0.81
N GLY A 139 10.16 -9.33 0.70
CA GLY A 139 9.03 -8.52 1.14
C GLY A 139 8.77 -7.26 0.31
N GLU A 140 9.29 -7.15 -0.89
CA GLU A 140 9.10 -5.95 -1.71
C GLU A 140 7.63 -5.75 -2.07
N LEU A 141 7.21 -4.50 -2.13
CA LEU A 141 5.93 -4.10 -2.72
C LEU A 141 6.06 -4.19 -4.24
N GLN A 142 5.21 -4.99 -4.86
CA GLN A 142 5.19 -5.21 -6.30
C GLN A 142 3.81 -4.92 -6.87
N PHE A 143 3.74 -4.20 -7.99
CA PHE A 143 2.51 -3.92 -8.73
C PHE A 143 2.45 -4.76 -9.99
N PHE A 144 1.22 -5.12 -10.40
CA PHE A 144 0.92 -5.83 -11.65
C PHE A 144 1.69 -7.15 -11.81
N GLY A 145 2.16 -7.76 -10.71
CA GLY A 145 2.96 -8.99 -10.72
C GLY A 145 4.38 -8.83 -11.29
N LYS A 146 4.88 -7.60 -11.52
CA LYS A 146 6.18 -7.37 -12.16
C LYS A 146 6.94 -6.12 -11.72
N GLU A 147 6.25 -5.05 -11.31
CA GLU A 147 6.87 -3.75 -11.05
C GLU A 147 7.18 -3.57 -9.56
N LYS A 148 8.42 -3.81 -9.17
CA LYS A 148 8.90 -3.55 -7.80
C LYS A 148 9.15 -2.06 -7.59
N VAL A 149 8.78 -1.57 -6.42
CA VAL A 149 9.01 -0.18 -6.01
C VAL A 149 10.04 -0.10 -4.88
N ASP A 150 10.65 1.09 -4.72
CA ASP A 150 11.64 1.34 -3.67
C ASP A 150 11.03 1.13 -2.28
N SER A 151 11.61 0.21 -1.52
CA SER A 151 11.20 -0.15 -0.16
C SER A 151 12.17 0.37 0.92
N SER A 152 13.00 1.35 0.60
CA SER A 152 13.92 1.95 1.59
C SER A 152 13.16 2.64 2.72
N VAL A 153 13.76 2.65 3.93
CA VAL A 153 13.14 3.22 5.14
C VAL A 153 12.74 4.68 4.94
N GLY A 154 11.53 5.03 5.37
CA GLY A 154 10.96 6.36 5.25
C GLY A 154 10.46 6.71 3.86
N THR A 155 10.53 5.79 2.88
CA THR A 155 9.94 5.99 1.55
C THR A 155 8.44 5.72 1.59
N GLY A 156 7.66 6.67 1.08
CA GLY A 156 6.23 6.57 0.95
C GLY A 156 5.81 6.24 -0.48
N THR A 157 4.85 5.33 -0.63
CA THR A 157 4.20 4.99 -1.90
C THR A 157 2.73 5.34 -1.82
N ILE A 158 2.20 6.04 -2.83
CA ILE A 158 0.80 6.46 -2.91
C ILE A 158 0.24 6.12 -4.30
N PHE A 159 -0.98 5.56 -4.35
CA PHE A 159 -1.59 5.07 -5.58
C PHE A 159 -3.11 4.95 -5.45
N PRO A 160 -3.86 4.92 -6.58
CA PRO A 160 -5.30 4.70 -6.55
C PRO A 160 -5.64 3.28 -6.04
N SER A 161 -6.57 3.19 -5.09
CA SER A 161 -7.05 1.92 -4.53
C SER A 161 -8.17 1.35 -5.38
N SER A 162 -7.85 0.72 -6.50
CA SER A 162 -8.85 0.12 -7.39
C SER A 162 -8.34 -1.18 -8.03
N PHE A 163 -9.25 -1.92 -8.65
CA PHE A 163 -8.90 -3.14 -9.40
C PHE A 163 -7.87 -2.91 -10.52
N MET A 164 -7.69 -1.66 -10.96
CA MET A 164 -6.68 -1.28 -11.97
C MET A 164 -5.26 -1.21 -11.41
N PHE A 165 -5.10 -1.25 -10.09
CA PHE A 165 -3.81 -1.17 -9.40
C PHE A 165 -3.62 -2.37 -8.46
N PRO A 166 -3.61 -3.60 -9.00
CA PRO A 166 -3.35 -4.77 -8.18
C PRO A 166 -1.89 -4.74 -7.70
N TYR A 167 -1.69 -5.10 -6.44
CA TYR A 167 -0.37 -5.16 -5.82
C TYR A 167 -0.25 -6.36 -4.91
N GLU A 168 0.97 -6.70 -4.57
CA GLU A 168 1.33 -7.79 -3.68
C GLU A 168 2.52 -7.39 -2.79
N ILE A 169 2.69 -8.09 -1.69
CA ILE A 169 3.92 -8.08 -0.91
C ILE A 169 4.59 -9.43 -1.12
N LEU A 170 5.78 -9.42 -1.68
CA LEU A 170 6.55 -10.64 -1.93
C LEU A 170 6.96 -11.30 -0.60
N PRO A 171 7.28 -12.60 -0.59
CA PRO A 171 7.70 -13.28 0.63
C PRO A 171 8.91 -12.60 1.28
N VAL A 172 8.83 -12.35 2.59
CA VAL A 172 9.98 -11.94 3.39
C VAL A 172 10.89 -13.15 3.57
N THR A 173 12.19 -12.99 3.27
CA THR A 173 13.17 -14.07 3.40
C THR A 173 13.97 -13.98 4.69
N GLU A 174 14.32 -12.76 5.12
CA GLU A 174 15.03 -12.52 6.37
C GLU A 174 14.60 -11.20 7.01
N GLY A 175 14.55 -11.17 8.35
CA GLY A 175 14.12 -10.00 9.12
C GLY A 175 12.60 -9.86 9.21
N TYR A 176 12.15 -8.65 9.47
CA TYR A 176 10.73 -8.29 9.53
C TYR A 176 10.47 -7.06 8.67
N ARG A 177 9.50 -7.18 7.78
CA ARG A 177 9.01 -6.02 7.05
C ARG A 177 7.95 -5.28 7.88
N TYR A 178 8.17 -4.00 8.13
CA TYR A 178 7.18 -3.11 8.71
C TYR A 178 6.84 -1.99 7.73
N TYR A 179 5.57 -1.70 7.58
CA TYR A 179 5.10 -0.46 6.97
C TYR A 179 3.88 0.08 7.73
N VAL A 180 3.63 1.36 7.62
CA VAL A 180 2.39 2.00 8.09
C VAL A 180 1.57 2.43 6.88
N SER A 181 0.25 2.30 6.97
CA SER A 181 -0.65 2.63 5.86
C SER A 181 -1.92 3.33 6.30
N THR A 182 -2.52 4.03 5.35
CA THR A 182 -3.87 4.60 5.42
C THR A 182 -4.53 4.57 4.05
N ASN A 183 -5.85 4.72 4.03
CA ASN A 183 -6.60 5.02 2.82
C ASN A 183 -7.20 6.43 2.95
N PHE A 184 -7.26 7.17 1.84
CA PHE A 184 -7.96 8.43 1.71
C PHE A 184 -9.26 8.24 0.95
N LYS A 185 -10.33 8.88 1.45
CA LYS A 185 -11.68 8.85 0.88
C LYS A 185 -12.20 10.25 0.65
#